data_5074b8f9e65c1d81d883455aabb749fe
#
_entry.id   5074b8f9e65c1d81d883455aabb749fe
#
_cell.length_a   1.000
_cell.length_b   1.000
_cell.length_c   1.000
_cell.angle_alpha   90.00
_cell.angle_beta   90.00
_cell.angle_gamma   90.00
#
_symmetry.space_group_name_H-M   'P 1'
#
loop_
_entity.id
_entity.type
_entity.pdbx_description
1 polymer ?
#
loop_
_entity_poly.entity_id
_entity_poly.type
_entity_poly.pdbx_seq_one_letter_code
_entity_poly.pdbx_strand_id
1 'polypeptide(L)'
;MKFTCNTKELSEACSNVMRAVSTKVTIPTIEGILMECGSDTLSLTGYDFEFGINTTLQASVVEPGAIVINAKVISDIIRKLPEGKVTFEISGTSVSIISGAAQYNISGIDADDYPELPSVSGGYPLFLNEGVLQNMVSQTLFAVADSEASKPVHTGLKFELTQNQLRLIGVDGYRLAIRTETVKYDGEDISFIAVSYTHLRAHETLANL
;
A
#
# COMPACT_ATOMS: atom_id res chain seq x y z
N MET A 1 20.01 -14.21 -0.97
CA MET A 1 18.54 -14.31 -1.10
C MET A 1 18.17 -14.83 -2.48
N LYS A 2 17.33 -15.88 -2.56
CA LYS A 2 16.90 -16.42 -3.85
C LYS A 2 15.47 -16.95 -3.76
N PHE A 3 14.60 -16.50 -4.69
CA PHE A 3 13.19 -16.91 -4.75
C PHE A 3 12.62 -16.90 -6.16
N THR A 4 11.49 -17.59 -6.35
CA THR A 4 10.71 -17.61 -7.58
C THR A 4 9.24 -17.40 -7.28
N CYS A 5 8.56 -16.51 -8.01
CA CYS A 5 7.14 -16.23 -7.85
C CYS A 5 6.43 -16.07 -9.21
N ASN A 6 5.11 -15.87 -9.16
CA ASN A 6 4.32 -15.61 -10.35
C ASN A 6 4.47 -14.13 -10.78
N THR A 7 4.71 -13.88 -12.08
CA THR A 7 4.94 -12.52 -12.61
C THR A 7 3.72 -11.63 -12.45
N LYS A 8 2.50 -12.17 -12.65
CA LYS A 8 1.26 -11.40 -12.54
C LYS A 8 1.01 -10.98 -11.08
N GLU A 9 1.09 -11.92 -10.14
CA GLU A 9 0.93 -11.62 -8.70
C GLU A 9 1.97 -10.61 -8.21
N LEU A 10 3.22 -10.73 -8.66
CA LEU A 10 4.28 -9.78 -8.34
C LEU A 10 3.98 -8.39 -8.93
N SER A 11 3.47 -8.31 -10.14
CA SER A 11 3.09 -7.05 -10.79
C SER A 11 1.97 -6.33 -10.03
N GLU A 12 0.95 -7.08 -9.61
CA GLU A 12 -0.16 -6.56 -8.79
C GLU A 12 0.36 -6.08 -7.43
N ALA A 13 1.17 -6.88 -6.75
CA ALA A 13 1.77 -6.51 -5.46
C ALA A 13 2.65 -5.26 -5.58
N CYS A 14 3.51 -5.17 -6.58
CA CYS A 14 4.32 -3.97 -6.83
C CYS A 14 3.45 -2.74 -7.12
N SER A 15 2.40 -2.89 -7.91
CA SER A 15 1.47 -1.79 -8.21
C SER A 15 0.76 -1.28 -6.95
N ASN A 16 0.45 -2.16 -6.02
CA ASN A 16 -0.16 -1.78 -4.75
C ASN A 16 0.81 -1.00 -3.86
N VAL A 17 2.01 -1.52 -3.63
CA VAL A 17 2.97 -0.87 -2.72
C VAL A 17 3.59 0.40 -3.30
N MET A 18 3.65 0.54 -4.62
CA MET A 18 4.10 1.77 -5.29
C MET A 18 3.33 3.02 -4.87
N ARG A 19 2.11 2.89 -4.41
CA ARG A 19 1.27 4.00 -3.95
C ARG A 19 1.76 4.60 -2.64
N ALA A 20 2.48 3.82 -1.84
CA ALA A 20 3.09 4.25 -0.59
C ALA A 20 4.58 4.58 -0.73
N VAL A 21 5.10 4.62 -1.95
CA VAL A 21 6.49 5.02 -2.20
C VAL A 21 6.57 6.51 -2.48
N SER A 22 7.40 7.22 -1.72
CA SER A 22 7.60 8.66 -1.91
C SER A 22 8.43 8.95 -3.15
N THR A 23 7.98 9.92 -3.95
CA THR A 23 8.76 10.48 -5.07
C THR A 23 9.40 11.84 -4.75
N LYS A 24 9.19 12.34 -3.52
CA LYS A 24 9.57 13.71 -3.12
C LYS A 24 10.63 13.77 -2.02
N VAL A 25 11.08 12.64 -1.51
CA VAL A 25 12.03 12.56 -0.38
C VAL A 25 13.43 12.26 -0.90
N THR A 26 14.43 12.93 -0.35
CA THR A 26 15.87 12.78 -0.68
C THR A 26 16.52 11.53 -0.08
N ILE A 27 15.74 10.60 0.46
CA ILE A 27 16.26 9.37 1.08
C ILE A 27 16.09 8.22 0.09
N PRO A 28 17.17 7.68 -0.49
CA PRO A 28 17.10 6.66 -1.55
C PRO A 28 16.36 5.39 -1.16
N THR A 29 16.38 5.00 0.12
CA THR A 29 15.71 3.79 0.61
C THR A 29 14.19 3.89 0.54
N ILE A 30 13.62 5.09 0.76
CA ILE A 30 12.16 5.32 0.73
C ILE A 30 11.62 5.43 -0.71
N GLU A 31 12.48 5.71 -1.69
CA GLU A 31 12.14 5.60 -3.12
C GLU A 31 12.09 4.14 -3.59
N GLY A 32 12.41 3.20 -2.71
CA GLY A 32 12.45 1.78 -2.98
C GLY A 32 11.26 1.01 -2.41
N ILE A 33 11.10 -0.22 -2.89
CA ILE A 33 10.25 -1.24 -2.29
C ILE A 33 11.16 -2.17 -1.51
N LEU A 34 10.89 -2.35 -0.23
CA LEU A 34 11.51 -3.40 0.57
C LEU A 34 10.89 -4.74 0.18
N MET A 35 11.72 -5.69 -0.20
CA MET A 35 11.35 -7.05 -0.55
C MET A 35 11.96 -8.02 0.47
N GLU A 36 11.12 -8.77 1.17
CA GLU A 36 11.54 -9.72 2.21
C GLU A 36 11.02 -11.12 1.91
N CYS A 37 11.91 -12.09 1.90
CA CYS A 37 11.54 -13.49 1.74
C CYS A 37 11.56 -14.22 3.08
N GLY A 38 10.41 -14.79 3.45
CA GLY A 38 10.27 -15.74 4.53
C GLY A 38 10.56 -17.19 4.08
N SER A 39 9.80 -18.15 4.60
CA SER A 39 9.94 -19.56 4.23
C SER A 39 9.32 -19.91 2.88
N ASP A 40 8.14 -19.35 2.59
CA ASP A 40 7.31 -19.64 1.41
C ASP A 40 6.58 -18.42 0.88
N THR A 41 6.91 -17.23 1.38
CA THR A 41 6.26 -15.98 1.02
C THR A 41 7.29 -14.91 0.68
N LEU A 42 6.89 -14.02 -0.21
CA LEU A 42 7.54 -12.73 -0.50
C LEU A 42 6.65 -11.61 0.02
N SER A 43 7.17 -10.78 0.90
CA SER A 43 6.55 -9.56 1.37
C SER A 43 7.16 -8.36 0.65
N LEU A 44 6.32 -7.46 0.16
CA LEU A 44 6.70 -6.18 -0.41
C LEU A 44 6.16 -5.06 0.49
N THR A 45 7.01 -4.09 0.79
CA THR A 45 6.63 -2.94 1.61
C THR A 45 7.03 -1.65 0.90
N GLY A 46 6.07 -0.73 0.79
CA GLY A 46 6.28 0.67 0.43
C GLY A 46 5.93 1.55 1.61
N TYR A 47 6.73 2.59 1.88
CA TYR A 47 6.55 3.48 3.02
C TYR A 47 7.12 4.88 2.74
N ASP A 48 6.38 5.94 3.10
CA ASP A 48 6.78 7.33 2.90
C ASP A 48 6.83 8.16 4.20
N PHE A 49 6.89 7.50 5.36
CA PHE A 49 6.77 8.01 6.74
C PHE A 49 5.36 8.44 7.18
N GLU A 50 4.47 8.72 6.28
CA GLU A 50 3.07 9.06 6.59
C GLU A 50 2.14 7.89 6.32
N PHE A 51 2.47 7.10 5.29
CA PHE A 51 1.64 6.03 4.77
C PHE A 51 2.48 4.82 4.36
N GLY A 52 2.04 3.63 4.76
CA GLY A 52 2.72 2.38 4.43
C GLY A 52 1.75 1.33 3.88
N ILE A 53 2.19 0.61 2.85
CA ILE A 53 1.49 -0.56 2.32
C ILE A 53 2.44 -1.76 2.39
N ASN A 54 1.94 -2.85 2.96
CA ASN A 54 2.58 -4.16 2.89
C ASN A 54 1.68 -5.11 2.11
N THR A 55 2.27 -5.87 1.20
CA THR A 55 1.57 -6.89 0.40
C THR A 55 2.39 -8.16 0.39
N THR A 56 1.77 -9.28 0.70
CA THR A 56 2.43 -10.60 0.72
C THR A 56 1.87 -11.48 -0.39
N LEU A 57 2.76 -12.21 -1.08
CA LEU A 57 2.41 -13.19 -2.09
C LEU A 57 3.17 -14.50 -1.89
N GLN A 58 2.68 -15.59 -2.49
CA GLN A 58 3.33 -16.88 -2.43
C GLN A 58 4.60 -16.88 -3.28
N ALA A 59 5.67 -17.44 -2.73
CA ALA A 59 6.94 -17.57 -3.43
C ALA A 59 7.63 -18.88 -3.06
N SER A 60 8.31 -19.47 -4.03
CA SER A 60 9.22 -20.59 -3.77
C SER A 60 10.56 -20.03 -3.34
N VAL A 61 10.82 -20.01 -2.05
CA VAL A 61 12.03 -19.44 -1.46
C VAL A 61 13.11 -20.53 -1.31
N VAL A 62 14.27 -20.29 -1.91
CA VAL A 62 15.46 -21.15 -1.78
C VAL A 62 16.38 -20.59 -0.69
N GLU A 63 16.56 -19.29 -0.67
CA GLU A 63 17.38 -18.58 0.32
C GLU A 63 16.60 -17.37 0.83
N PRO A 64 16.26 -17.29 2.12
CA PRO A 64 15.60 -16.13 2.70
C PRO A 64 16.53 -14.92 2.73
N GLY A 65 15.93 -13.74 2.94
CA GLY A 65 16.69 -12.50 3.04
C GLY A 65 15.81 -11.30 2.71
N ALA A 66 16.44 -10.14 2.66
CA ALA A 66 15.76 -8.87 2.36
C ALA A 66 16.64 -7.99 1.45
N ILE A 67 16.00 -7.12 0.67
CA ILE A 67 16.63 -6.15 -0.22
C ILE A 67 15.66 -5.00 -0.50
N VAL A 68 16.19 -3.80 -0.67
CA VAL A 68 15.41 -2.65 -1.17
C VAL A 68 15.75 -2.43 -2.64
N ILE A 69 14.75 -2.33 -3.48
CA ILE A 69 14.92 -2.06 -4.92
C ILE A 69 14.14 -0.81 -5.29
N ASN A 70 14.75 0.10 -6.08
CA ASN A 70 14.06 1.29 -6.54
C ASN A 70 12.71 0.94 -7.18
N ALA A 71 11.64 1.53 -6.66
CA ALA A 71 10.27 1.17 -6.98
C ALA A 71 9.92 1.37 -8.46
N LYS A 72 10.39 2.45 -9.06
CA LYS A 72 10.17 2.73 -10.48
C LYS A 72 10.88 1.71 -11.37
N VAL A 73 12.15 1.43 -11.05
CA VAL A 73 12.96 0.48 -11.83
C VAL A 73 12.35 -0.91 -11.79
N ILE A 74 12.02 -1.42 -10.61
CA ILE A 74 11.46 -2.77 -10.48
C ILE A 74 10.08 -2.88 -11.12
N SER A 75 9.19 -1.90 -10.96
CA SER A 75 7.88 -1.88 -11.62
C SER A 75 7.98 -1.84 -13.14
N ASP A 76 8.89 -1.05 -13.68
CA ASP A 76 9.09 -0.96 -15.13
C ASP A 76 9.63 -2.27 -15.72
N ILE A 77 10.49 -2.98 -14.98
CA ILE A 77 10.98 -4.30 -15.38
C ILE A 77 9.83 -5.32 -15.34
N ILE A 78 9.15 -5.45 -14.20
CA ILE A 78 8.11 -6.47 -14.00
C ILE A 78 6.99 -6.34 -15.04
N ARG A 79 6.54 -5.13 -15.38
CA ARG A 79 5.52 -4.91 -16.40
C ARG A 79 5.93 -5.36 -17.81
N LYS A 80 7.22 -5.53 -18.07
CA LYS A 80 7.76 -5.98 -19.37
C LYS A 80 8.12 -7.46 -19.40
N LEU A 81 8.05 -8.15 -18.25
CA LEU A 81 8.32 -9.57 -18.19
C LEU A 81 7.18 -10.37 -18.84
N PRO A 82 7.50 -11.51 -19.47
CA PRO A 82 6.48 -12.44 -19.96
C PRO A 82 5.68 -13.01 -18.79
N GLU A 83 4.44 -13.39 -19.06
CA GLU A 83 3.62 -14.13 -18.11
C GLU A 83 4.29 -15.45 -17.71
N GLY A 84 4.16 -15.83 -16.44
CA GLY A 84 4.69 -17.08 -15.92
C GLY A 84 5.46 -16.89 -14.62
N LYS A 85 6.65 -17.45 -14.55
CA LYS A 85 7.51 -17.42 -13.36
C LYS A 85 8.68 -16.46 -13.56
N VAL A 86 8.99 -15.73 -12.52
CA VAL A 86 10.20 -14.90 -12.42
C VAL A 86 11.05 -15.36 -11.24
N THR A 87 12.35 -15.47 -11.44
CA THR A 87 13.33 -15.82 -10.42
C THR A 87 14.21 -14.62 -10.11
N PHE A 88 14.39 -14.35 -8.84
CA PHE A 88 15.31 -13.35 -8.31
C PHE A 88 16.48 -14.05 -7.65
N GLU A 89 17.68 -13.63 -7.99
CA GLU A 89 18.93 -14.04 -7.35
C GLU A 89 19.66 -12.79 -6.86
N ILE A 90 19.87 -12.70 -5.54
CA ILE A 90 20.42 -11.53 -4.89
C ILE A 90 21.69 -11.92 -4.13
N SER A 91 22.79 -11.23 -4.42
CA SER A 91 24.08 -11.38 -3.74
C SER A 91 24.61 -10.02 -3.33
N GLY A 92 24.63 -9.74 -2.02
CA GLY A 92 24.83 -8.40 -1.52
C GLY A 92 23.77 -7.44 -2.10
N THR A 93 24.18 -6.37 -2.76
CA THR A 93 23.29 -5.41 -3.43
C THR A 93 23.05 -5.72 -4.92
N SER A 94 23.67 -6.76 -5.46
CA SER A 94 23.47 -7.15 -6.86
C SER A 94 22.22 -8.01 -7.00
N VAL A 95 21.28 -7.61 -7.85
CA VAL A 95 20.01 -8.28 -8.09
C VAL A 95 19.92 -8.73 -9.54
N SER A 96 19.82 -10.04 -9.78
CA SER A 96 19.55 -10.65 -11.08
C SER A 96 18.10 -11.12 -11.13
N ILE A 97 17.37 -10.70 -12.18
CA ILE A 97 15.95 -11.00 -12.41
C ILE A 97 15.87 -11.80 -13.70
N ILE A 98 15.36 -13.03 -13.64
CA ILE A 98 15.32 -13.98 -14.75
C ILE A 98 13.89 -14.44 -14.99
N SER A 99 13.39 -14.27 -16.21
CA SER A 99 12.07 -14.78 -16.63
C SER A 99 12.12 -15.21 -18.09
N GLY A 100 12.05 -16.53 -18.33
CA GLY A 100 12.25 -17.11 -19.65
C GLY A 100 13.60 -16.75 -20.25
N ALA A 101 13.60 -16.09 -21.41
CA ALA A 101 14.82 -15.59 -22.06
C ALA A 101 15.24 -14.18 -21.59
N ALA A 102 14.42 -13.51 -20.81
CA ALA A 102 14.72 -12.16 -20.30
C ALA A 102 15.58 -12.25 -19.04
N GLN A 103 16.65 -11.46 -19.00
CA GLN A 103 17.51 -11.30 -17.83
C GLN A 103 17.84 -9.83 -17.65
N TYR A 104 17.69 -9.36 -16.41
CA TYR A 104 18.04 -8.00 -15.98
C TYR A 104 18.96 -8.09 -14.78
N ASN A 105 19.98 -7.21 -14.75
CA ASN A 105 20.85 -7.05 -13.61
C ASN A 105 20.76 -5.60 -13.15
N ILE A 106 20.41 -5.40 -11.88
CA ILE A 106 20.25 -4.09 -11.27
C ILE A 106 20.93 -4.07 -9.89
N SER A 107 21.10 -2.88 -9.34
CA SER A 107 21.60 -2.71 -7.97
C SER A 107 20.41 -2.41 -7.05
N GLY A 108 20.37 -3.10 -5.91
CA GLY A 108 19.53 -2.77 -4.77
C GLY A 108 20.30 -1.97 -3.71
N ILE A 109 19.63 -1.74 -2.60
CA ILE A 109 20.13 -1.10 -1.38
C ILE A 109 19.94 -2.09 -0.25
N ASP A 110 20.80 -2.03 0.78
CA ASP A 110 20.68 -2.89 1.95
C ASP A 110 19.33 -2.66 2.66
N ALA A 111 18.71 -3.74 3.09
CA ALA A 111 17.42 -3.67 3.77
C ALA A 111 17.52 -3.07 5.18
N ASP A 112 18.68 -3.16 5.82
CA ASP A 112 18.91 -2.61 7.17
C ASP A 112 18.75 -1.07 7.21
N ASP A 113 18.91 -0.41 6.07
CA ASP A 113 18.70 1.03 5.93
C ASP A 113 17.21 1.43 5.73
N TYR A 114 16.29 0.46 5.58
CA TYR A 114 14.88 0.74 5.37
C TYR A 114 14.18 1.04 6.70
N PRO A 115 13.39 2.12 6.79
CA PRO A 115 12.71 2.47 8.04
C PRO A 115 11.65 1.42 8.41
N GLU A 116 11.60 1.06 9.69
CA GLU A 116 10.55 0.17 10.19
C GLU A 116 9.18 0.83 10.09
N LEU A 117 8.19 0.06 9.60
CA LEU A 117 6.81 0.50 9.67
C LEU A 117 6.37 0.52 11.13
N PRO A 118 5.66 1.59 11.57
CA PRO A 118 5.11 1.62 12.91
C PRO A 118 4.15 0.44 13.11
N SER A 119 4.39 -0.35 14.14
CA SER A 119 3.48 -1.42 14.51
C SER A 119 2.22 -0.86 15.16
N VAL A 120 1.05 -1.22 14.63
CA VAL A 120 -0.23 -0.93 15.26
C VAL A 120 -0.51 -2.03 16.27
N SER A 121 -0.32 -1.71 17.57
CA SER A 121 -0.63 -2.61 18.67
C SER A 121 -1.84 -2.09 19.45
N GLY A 122 -2.77 -2.98 19.78
CA GLY A 122 -4.00 -2.65 20.50
C GLY A 122 -5.12 -2.15 19.59
N GLY A 123 -6.24 -1.79 20.18
CA GLY A 123 -7.45 -1.36 19.49
C GLY A 123 -8.44 -2.50 19.25
N TYR A 124 -9.61 -2.12 18.78
CA TYR A 124 -10.71 -3.05 18.52
C TYR A 124 -10.88 -3.21 17.01
N PRO A 125 -10.92 -4.44 16.47
CA PRO A 125 -11.11 -4.66 15.06
C PRO A 125 -12.53 -4.27 14.62
N LEU A 126 -12.63 -3.61 13.47
CA LEU A 126 -13.88 -3.37 12.78
C LEU A 126 -13.98 -4.28 11.56
N PHE A 127 -15.03 -5.11 11.51
CA PHE A 127 -15.30 -5.97 10.38
C PHE A 127 -16.41 -5.38 9.51
N LEU A 128 -16.15 -5.21 8.23
CA LEU A 128 -17.09 -4.74 7.23
C LEU A 128 -17.27 -5.79 6.14
N ASN A 129 -18.46 -5.86 5.54
CA ASN A 129 -18.65 -6.65 4.34
C ASN A 129 -17.84 -6.03 3.18
N GLU A 130 -17.45 -6.89 2.23
CA GLU A 130 -16.72 -6.49 1.05
C GLU A 130 -17.44 -5.36 0.30
N GLY A 131 -16.69 -4.36 -0.14
CA GLY A 131 -17.20 -3.21 -0.88
C GLY A 131 -17.96 -2.16 -0.06
N VAL A 132 -18.33 -2.41 1.21
CA VAL A 132 -19.08 -1.43 2.02
C VAL A 132 -18.27 -0.15 2.22
N LEU A 133 -17.04 -0.26 2.70
CA LEU A 133 -16.18 0.91 2.92
C LEU A 133 -15.93 1.69 1.64
N GLN A 134 -15.66 0.98 0.54
CA GLN A 134 -15.47 1.59 -0.76
C GLN A 134 -16.69 2.39 -1.22
N ASN A 135 -17.89 1.80 -1.10
CA ASN A 135 -19.14 2.49 -1.43
C ASN A 135 -19.37 3.71 -0.55
N MET A 136 -19.05 3.63 0.75
CA MET A 136 -19.15 4.76 1.66
C MET A 136 -18.21 5.89 1.26
N VAL A 137 -16.96 5.56 0.93
CA VAL A 137 -15.95 6.53 0.47
C VAL A 137 -16.39 7.18 -0.84
N SER A 138 -16.76 6.41 -1.85
CA SER A 138 -17.17 6.96 -3.16
C SER A 138 -18.40 7.88 -3.07
N GLN A 139 -19.32 7.61 -2.13
CA GLN A 139 -20.51 8.42 -1.90
C GLN A 139 -20.27 9.69 -1.07
N THR A 140 -19.10 9.87 -0.49
CA THR A 140 -18.81 11.02 0.39
C THR A 140 -17.58 11.82 -0.04
N LEU A 141 -16.61 11.20 -0.72
CA LEU A 141 -15.34 11.81 -1.09
C LEU A 141 -15.50 13.03 -2.02
N PHE A 142 -16.51 13.02 -2.91
CA PHE A 142 -16.77 14.14 -3.82
C PHE A 142 -17.09 15.46 -3.11
N ALA A 143 -17.50 15.41 -1.84
CA ALA A 143 -17.83 16.60 -1.04
C ALA A 143 -16.63 17.12 -0.23
N VAL A 144 -15.46 16.51 -0.34
CA VAL A 144 -14.22 16.97 0.30
C VAL A 144 -13.58 18.06 -0.54
N ALA A 145 -12.87 19.00 0.10
CA ALA A 145 -12.19 20.09 -0.60
C ALA A 145 -10.94 19.59 -1.34
N ASP A 146 -10.76 20.05 -2.58
CA ASP A 146 -9.67 19.62 -3.46
C ASP A 146 -8.34 20.35 -3.22
N SER A 147 -8.31 21.42 -2.45
CA SER A 147 -7.14 22.28 -2.32
C SER A 147 -6.72 22.54 -0.88
N GLU A 148 -5.40 22.63 -0.68
CA GLU A 148 -4.77 23.08 0.57
C GLU A 148 -5.13 24.52 0.98
N ALA A 149 -5.71 25.32 0.08
CA ALA A 149 -6.25 26.64 0.38
C ALA A 149 -7.48 26.60 1.29
N SER A 150 -8.12 25.43 1.41
CA SER A 150 -9.20 25.17 2.35
C SER A 150 -8.62 24.83 3.73
N LYS A 151 -9.47 24.90 4.77
CA LYS A 151 -9.04 24.45 6.10
C LYS A 151 -8.61 22.97 6.01
N PRO A 152 -7.49 22.56 6.61
CA PRO A 152 -7.00 21.17 6.54
C PRO A 152 -8.05 20.13 6.90
N VAL A 153 -8.96 20.45 7.83
CA VAL A 153 -10.05 19.55 8.24
C VAL A 153 -11.06 19.26 7.11
N HIS A 154 -11.09 20.05 6.05
CA HIS A 154 -11.98 19.87 4.91
C HIS A 154 -11.34 19.04 3.78
N THR A 155 -10.04 18.76 3.85
CA THR A 155 -9.32 17.99 2.81
C THR A 155 -9.38 16.47 3.01
N GLY A 156 -10.16 16.00 3.98
CA GLY A 156 -10.33 14.60 4.29
C GLY A 156 -11.76 14.22 4.67
N LEU A 157 -12.03 12.93 4.68
CA LEU A 157 -13.27 12.37 5.21
C LEU A 157 -13.16 12.21 6.72
N LYS A 158 -14.15 12.71 7.45
CA LYS A 158 -14.29 12.42 8.88
C LYS A 158 -14.96 11.06 9.03
N PHE A 159 -14.30 10.19 9.77
CA PHE A 159 -14.82 8.91 10.24
C PHE A 159 -15.32 9.08 11.67
N GLU A 160 -16.53 8.64 11.93
CA GLU A 160 -17.10 8.52 13.26
C GLU A 160 -17.53 7.06 13.45
N LEU A 161 -16.93 6.39 14.40
CA LEU A 161 -17.22 5.00 14.73
C LEU A 161 -17.75 4.94 16.15
N THR A 162 -18.95 4.42 16.28
CA THR A 162 -19.63 4.14 17.54
C THR A 162 -19.96 2.66 17.61
N GLN A 163 -20.52 2.18 18.73
CA GLN A 163 -20.82 0.76 18.95
C GLN A 163 -21.66 0.12 17.83
N ASN A 164 -22.54 0.88 17.16
CA ASN A 164 -23.46 0.34 16.19
C ASN A 164 -23.41 1.02 14.81
N GLN A 165 -22.59 2.04 14.66
CA GLN A 165 -22.58 2.84 13.42
C GLN A 165 -21.16 3.27 13.01
N LEU A 166 -20.89 3.12 11.72
CA LEU A 166 -19.80 3.82 11.04
C LEU A 166 -20.41 4.93 10.19
N ARG A 167 -19.96 6.17 10.40
CA ARG A 167 -20.38 7.33 9.63
C ARG A 167 -19.20 7.98 8.97
N LEU A 168 -19.30 8.25 7.67
CA LEU A 168 -18.34 9.03 6.89
C LEU A 168 -18.97 10.37 6.54
N ILE A 169 -18.20 11.45 6.71
CA ILE A 169 -18.65 12.83 6.47
C ILE A 169 -17.61 13.53 5.63
N GLY A 170 -18.02 14.02 4.44
CA GLY A 170 -17.24 14.90 3.57
C GLY A 170 -17.87 16.30 3.53
N VAL A 171 -17.05 17.35 3.64
CA VAL A 171 -17.51 18.74 3.60
C VAL A 171 -16.45 19.66 3.03
N ASP A 172 -16.84 20.65 2.18
CA ASP A 172 -15.95 21.67 1.63
C ASP A 172 -16.41 23.12 1.91
N GLY A 173 -17.47 23.27 2.71
CA GLY A 173 -18.07 24.57 3.04
C GLY A 173 -19.24 24.96 2.13
N TYR A 174 -19.43 24.31 0.98
CA TYR A 174 -20.55 24.52 0.06
C TYR A 174 -21.47 23.31 -0.02
N ARG A 175 -20.93 22.11 0.19
CA ARG A 175 -21.64 20.83 0.12
C ARG A 175 -21.24 19.95 1.29
N LEU A 176 -22.16 19.08 1.67
CA LEU A 176 -22.01 18.11 2.75
C LEU A 176 -22.54 16.78 2.27
N ALA A 177 -21.73 15.73 2.37
CA ALA A 177 -22.15 14.36 2.14
C ALA A 177 -21.96 13.54 3.41
N ILE A 178 -22.98 12.76 3.77
CA ILE A 178 -22.94 11.86 4.93
C ILE A 178 -23.42 10.49 4.50
N ARG A 179 -22.65 9.46 4.83
CA ARG A 179 -23.03 8.07 4.67
C ARG A 179 -22.87 7.35 6.00
N THR A 180 -23.91 6.62 6.39
CA THR A 180 -23.95 5.85 7.64
C THR A 180 -24.21 4.38 7.33
N GLU A 181 -23.49 3.49 8.02
CA GLU A 181 -23.63 2.06 7.92
C GLU A 181 -23.73 1.45 9.32
N THR A 182 -24.57 0.40 9.46
CA THR A 182 -24.67 -0.33 10.72
C THR A 182 -23.51 -1.32 10.81
N VAL A 183 -22.77 -1.26 11.91
CA VAL A 183 -21.61 -2.10 12.15
C VAL A 183 -21.69 -2.72 13.53
N LYS A 184 -20.90 -3.78 13.77
CA LYS A 184 -20.65 -4.30 15.12
C LYS A 184 -19.23 -3.86 15.51
N TYR A 185 -19.15 -3.09 16.57
CA TYR A 185 -17.89 -2.58 17.08
C TYR A 185 -17.97 -2.55 18.62
N ASP A 186 -17.02 -3.22 19.25
CA ASP A 186 -17.00 -3.40 20.72
C ASP A 186 -16.02 -2.46 21.41
N GLY A 187 -15.44 -1.50 20.67
CA GLY A 187 -14.50 -0.52 21.17
C GLY A 187 -15.16 0.77 21.68
N GLU A 188 -14.34 1.67 22.14
CA GLU A 188 -14.76 3.03 22.51
C GLU A 188 -15.12 3.85 21.26
N ASP A 189 -16.01 4.81 21.42
CA ASP A 189 -16.36 5.73 20.33
C ASP A 189 -15.13 6.52 19.88
N ILE A 190 -14.82 6.45 18.60
CA ILE A 190 -13.67 7.15 18.03
C ILE A 190 -14.08 8.01 16.83
N SER A 191 -13.35 9.11 16.64
CA SER A 191 -13.47 9.90 15.41
C SER A 191 -12.10 10.39 14.96
N PHE A 192 -11.87 10.36 13.64
CA PHE A 192 -10.64 10.84 13.02
C PHE A 192 -10.92 11.33 11.59
N ILE A 193 -9.96 12.04 11.01
CA ILE A 193 -10.04 12.50 9.64
C ILE A 193 -8.97 11.76 8.83
N ALA A 194 -9.41 11.05 7.78
CA ALA A 194 -8.53 10.44 6.81
C ALA A 194 -8.39 11.38 5.60
N VAL A 195 -7.16 11.76 5.30
CA VAL A 195 -6.87 12.72 4.22
C VAL A 195 -7.11 12.07 2.85
N SER A 196 -7.80 12.78 1.96
CA SER A 196 -8.30 12.23 0.70
C SER A 196 -7.19 11.83 -0.29
N TYR A 197 -6.09 12.57 -0.32
CA TYR A 197 -5.04 12.37 -1.32
C TYR A 197 -4.05 11.27 -0.98
N THR A 198 -3.88 10.92 0.29
CA THR A 198 -2.95 9.86 0.71
C THR A 198 -3.66 8.55 1.01
N HIS A 199 -4.69 8.57 1.85
CA HIS A 199 -5.30 7.36 2.39
C HIS A 199 -6.46 6.82 1.55
N LEU A 200 -7.29 7.69 0.97
CA LEU A 200 -8.56 7.28 0.37
C LEU A 200 -8.46 6.96 -1.12
N ARG A 201 -7.60 7.65 -1.88
CA ARG A 201 -7.35 7.31 -3.29
C ARG A 201 -6.69 5.93 -3.46
N ALA A 202 -5.95 5.46 -2.48
CA ALA A 202 -5.42 4.11 -2.49
C ALA A 202 -6.54 3.05 -2.47
N HIS A 203 -7.65 3.32 -1.80
CA HIS A 203 -8.81 2.42 -1.74
C HIS A 203 -9.68 2.44 -3.01
N GLU A 204 -9.82 3.60 -3.69
CA GLU A 204 -10.63 3.68 -4.91
C GLU A 204 -10.04 2.89 -6.08
N THR A 205 -8.73 2.78 -6.15
CA THR A 205 -8.03 2.09 -7.25
C THR A 205 -7.89 0.59 -7.06
N LEU A 206 -8.06 0.05 -5.85
CA LEU A 206 -8.16 -1.40 -5.59
C LEU A 206 -9.46 -2.02 -6.12
N ALA A 207 -10.42 -1.19 -6.49
CA ALA A 207 -11.76 -1.61 -6.90
C ALA A 207 -11.99 -1.63 -8.41
N ASN A 208 -11.01 -1.23 -9.21
CA ASN A 208 -11.05 -1.27 -10.67
C ASN A 208 -10.16 -2.38 -11.26
N LEU A 209 -9.87 -3.42 -10.48
CA LEU A 209 -9.21 -4.65 -10.92
C LEU A 209 -10.17 -5.80 -10.99
#